data_4314d6fe7b8cc6b363ed30ed21b95387
#
_entry.id   4314d6fe7b8cc6b363ed30ed21b95387
#
_cell.length_a   1.000
_cell.length_b   1.000
_cell.length_c   1.000
_cell.angle_alpha   90.00
_cell.angle_beta   90.00
_cell.angle_gamma   90.00
#
_symmetry.space_group_name_H-M   'P 1'
#
loop_
_entity.id
_entity.type
_entity.pdbx_description
1 polymer ?
#
loop_
_entity_poly.entity_id
_entity_poly.type
_entity_poly.pdbx_seq_one_letter_code
_entity_poly.pdbx_strand_id
1 'polypeptide(L)'
;MAQTKKPLSTLAIPIWFIVIVCWLLSFRVYAKLTQATAPAGKGVAWVSPEQCEALLKKPGGPGKDLVLYEFTADWCPPCKKRERVYFRAPSVISEINNNFIPVRVDLTNKQLSELPATKALTDKFDVESIPYCVVTLASGQKVDDDRYSFHQKFSDFVVKSKERSHPVKAKLALVRGDYQAAIKELSKELIAGDLAVTRYECADYLMVHHLLVLLNRQSEVEPMMQKSFAKTADYYKRYDEDKSKAALDWLKDINSYLRGQISDKQLIAGAKYEQDKANCYLAIGLSKLRSGAKSEAIKALHQAAVLSSKSYRSDGLSEPLVESLEK
;
A
#
# COMPACT_ATOMS: atom_id res chain seq x y z
N MET A 1 -35.24 -57.07 35.79
CA MET A 1 -34.49 -56.53 34.62
C MET A 1 -33.56 -55.42 35.09
N ALA A 2 -32.28 -55.74 35.29
CA ALA A 2 -31.26 -54.79 35.75
C ALA A 2 -30.51 -54.23 34.54
N GLN A 3 -30.59 -52.92 34.29
CA GLN A 3 -29.82 -52.25 33.28
C GLN A 3 -28.41 -51.94 33.82
N THR A 4 -27.42 -52.59 33.27
CA THR A 4 -26.00 -52.31 33.54
C THR A 4 -25.57 -51.04 32.78
N LYS A 5 -25.28 -49.95 33.51
CA LYS A 5 -24.63 -48.76 32.99
C LYS A 5 -23.16 -49.09 32.63
N LYS A 6 -22.79 -48.91 31.35
CA LYS A 6 -21.38 -48.96 30.92
C LYS A 6 -20.62 -47.74 31.51
N PRO A 7 -19.41 -47.93 32.04
CA PRO A 7 -18.59 -46.80 32.49
C PRO A 7 -18.07 -46.00 31.29
N LEU A 8 -18.15 -44.67 31.36
CA LEU A 8 -17.46 -43.77 30.45
C LEU A 8 -15.95 -43.98 30.57
N SER A 9 -15.33 -44.35 29.47
CA SER A 9 -13.85 -44.38 29.37
C SER A 9 -13.33 -42.97 29.44
N THR A 10 -12.72 -42.58 30.55
CA THR A 10 -11.95 -41.36 30.70
C THR A 10 -10.72 -41.45 29.78
N LEU A 11 -10.70 -40.70 28.66
CA LEU A 11 -9.51 -40.52 27.85
C LEU A 11 -8.45 -39.81 28.72
N ALA A 12 -7.55 -40.57 29.29
CA ALA A 12 -6.40 -40.03 29.99
C ALA A 12 -5.44 -39.40 28.93
N ILE A 13 -5.45 -38.07 28.81
CA ILE A 13 -4.47 -37.36 28.00
C ILE A 13 -3.08 -37.65 28.61
N PRO A 14 -2.15 -38.24 27.88
CA PRO A 14 -0.84 -38.56 28.42
C PRO A 14 -0.09 -37.33 28.85
N ILE A 15 0.51 -37.34 30.00
CA ILE A 15 1.21 -36.23 30.66
C ILE A 15 2.23 -35.55 29.71
N TRP A 16 2.92 -36.36 28.88
CA TRP A 16 3.88 -35.81 27.90
C TRP A 16 3.21 -34.92 26.87
N PHE A 17 1.94 -35.14 26.50
CA PHE A 17 1.21 -34.28 25.57
C PHE A 17 0.91 -32.90 26.20
N ILE A 18 0.54 -32.89 27.48
CA ILE A 18 0.34 -31.65 28.26
C ILE A 18 1.66 -30.87 28.36
N VAL A 19 2.77 -31.57 28.62
CA VAL A 19 4.11 -30.96 28.71
C VAL A 19 4.51 -30.33 27.37
N ILE A 20 4.29 -31.01 26.23
CA ILE A 20 4.59 -30.47 24.90
C ILE A 20 3.72 -29.22 24.57
N VAL A 21 2.42 -29.28 24.87
CA VAL A 21 1.52 -28.15 24.65
C VAL A 21 1.90 -26.93 25.51
N CYS A 22 2.21 -27.17 26.79
CA CYS A 22 2.70 -26.10 27.68
C CYS A 22 4.05 -25.53 27.22
N TRP A 23 4.95 -26.38 26.71
CA TRP A 23 6.24 -25.95 26.18
C TRP A 23 6.07 -25.12 24.90
N LEU A 24 5.20 -25.53 23.96
CA LEU A 24 4.88 -24.79 22.74
C LEU A 24 4.17 -23.46 23.02
N LEU A 25 3.28 -23.43 24.02
CA LEU A 25 2.61 -22.20 24.44
C LEU A 25 3.61 -21.25 25.13
N SER A 26 4.48 -21.78 25.99
CA SER A 26 5.55 -20.99 26.63
C SER A 26 6.52 -20.44 25.61
N PHE A 27 6.89 -21.19 24.58
CA PHE A 27 7.77 -20.74 23.52
C PHE A 27 7.12 -19.64 22.65
N ARG A 28 5.80 -19.72 22.37
CA ARG A 28 5.06 -18.67 21.68
C ARG A 28 4.90 -17.40 22.51
N VAL A 29 4.69 -17.53 23.81
CA VAL A 29 4.63 -16.39 24.73
C VAL A 29 6.02 -15.77 24.88
N TYR A 30 7.06 -16.59 25.03
CA TYR A 30 8.45 -16.12 25.10
C TYR A 30 8.89 -15.44 23.80
N ALA A 31 8.55 -15.97 22.62
CA ALA A 31 8.83 -15.36 21.34
C ALA A 31 8.09 -14.01 21.15
N LYS A 32 6.83 -13.90 21.63
CA LYS A 32 6.11 -12.61 21.65
C LYS A 32 6.71 -11.61 22.64
N LEU A 33 7.16 -12.06 23.81
CA LEU A 33 7.80 -11.20 24.82
C LEU A 33 9.20 -10.76 24.38
N THR A 34 9.96 -11.61 23.68
CA THR A 34 11.28 -11.25 23.14
C THR A 34 11.20 -10.36 21.89
N GLN A 35 10.10 -10.40 21.12
CA GLN A 35 9.85 -9.42 20.05
C GLN A 35 9.43 -8.04 20.60
N ALA A 36 8.99 -7.94 21.84
CA ALA A 36 8.55 -6.68 22.47
C ALA A 36 9.67 -5.92 23.18
N THR A 37 10.88 -6.47 23.26
CA THR A 37 12.02 -5.80 23.91
C THR A 37 13.15 -5.53 22.93
N ALA A 38 12.94 -4.56 22.02
CA ALA A 38 14.09 -3.79 21.55
C ALA A 38 14.69 -3.08 22.80
N PRO A 39 16.03 -3.06 22.98
CA PRO A 39 16.62 -2.53 24.19
C PRO A 39 16.16 -1.09 24.40
N ALA A 40 15.46 -0.84 25.49
CA ALA A 40 15.09 0.48 25.95
C ALA A 40 16.39 1.26 26.19
N GLY A 41 16.78 2.14 25.25
CA GLY A 41 17.97 2.95 25.44
C GLY A 41 18.56 3.63 24.20
N LYS A 42 18.19 3.24 23.00
CA LYS A 42 18.61 3.95 21.78
C LYS A 42 17.39 4.52 21.10
N GLY A 43 17.36 5.84 20.88
CA GLY A 43 16.33 6.52 20.09
C GLY A 43 16.22 5.98 18.67
N VAL A 44 15.55 6.68 17.79
CA VAL A 44 15.51 6.32 16.35
C VAL A 44 16.95 6.34 15.81
N ALA A 45 17.33 5.27 15.09
CA ALA A 45 18.67 5.07 14.53
C ALA A 45 18.85 5.89 13.24
N TRP A 46 18.77 7.21 13.34
CA TRP A 46 18.89 8.13 12.21
C TRP A 46 20.22 8.00 11.49
N VAL A 47 20.15 8.00 10.16
CA VAL A 47 21.31 8.12 9.26
C VAL A 47 21.22 9.42 8.46
N SER A 48 22.36 9.89 7.92
CA SER A 48 22.36 11.03 6.98
C SER A 48 21.89 10.59 5.58
N PRO A 49 21.51 11.54 4.68
CA PRO A 49 21.23 11.24 3.29
C PRO A 49 22.34 10.44 2.59
N GLU A 50 23.60 10.81 2.78
CA GLU A 50 24.76 10.14 2.18
C GLU A 50 24.94 8.71 2.73
N GLN A 51 24.75 8.53 4.03
CA GLN A 51 24.78 7.20 4.66
C GLN A 51 23.65 6.30 4.11
N CYS A 52 22.46 6.86 3.88
CA CYS A 52 21.35 6.14 3.28
C CYS A 52 21.70 5.69 1.86
N GLU A 53 22.21 6.57 1.01
CA GLU A 53 22.67 6.21 -0.35
C GLU A 53 23.70 5.08 -0.32
N ALA A 54 24.66 5.15 0.60
CA ALA A 54 25.67 4.11 0.76
C ALA A 54 25.06 2.77 1.20
N LEU A 55 24.03 2.80 2.08
CA LEU A 55 23.30 1.60 2.50
C LEU A 55 22.52 0.97 1.35
N LEU A 56 21.86 1.80 0.53
CA LEU A 56 21.06 1.34 -0.60
C LEU A 56 21.90 0.72 -1.73
N LYS A 57 23.17 1.16 -1.88
CA LYS A 57 24.11 0.65 -2.88
C LYS A 57 24.82 -0.64 -2.46
N LYS A 58 24.70 -1.10 -1.21
CA LYS A 58 25.36 -2.32 -0.74
C LYS A 58 24.81 -3.58 -1.44
N PRO A 59 25.66 -4.52 -1.86
CA PRO A 59 25.21 -5.83 -2.33
C PRO A 59 24.36 -6.53 -1.24
N GLY A 60 23.20 -7.07 -1.63
CA GLY A 60 22.24 -7.66 -0.68
C GLY A 60 21.29 -6.67 -0.02
N GLY A 61 21.48 -5.37 -0.27
CA GLY A 61 20.60 -4.31 0.24
C GLY A 61 20.67 -4.11 1.76
N PRO A 62 19.90 -3.16 2.28
CA PRO A 62 19.91 -2.82 3.71
C PRO A 62 19.04 -3.74 4.58
N GLY A 63 18.45 -4.80 4.02
CA GLY A 63 17.51 -5.68 4.71
C GLY A 63 16.15 -5.05 5.05
N LYS A 64 15.91 -3.81 4.59
CA LYS A 64 14.67 -3.07 4.75
C LYS A 64 14.24 -2.43 3.44
N ASP A 65 12.96 -2.57 3.11
CA ASP A 65 12.41 -2.10 1.83
C ASP A 65 11.89 -0.66 1.87
N LEU A 66 11.80 -0.06 3.07
CA LEU A 66 11.22 1.26 3.28
C LEU A 66 12.26 2.25 3.81
N VAL A 67 12.20 3.46 3.30
CA VAL A 67 13.00 4.61 3.78
C VAL A 67 12.04 5.67 4.32
N LEU A 68 12.29 6.13 5.53
CA LEU A 68 11.57 7.26 6.15
C LEU A 68 12.50 8.47 6.18
N TYR A 69 12.20 9.48 5.38
CA TYR A 69 12.89 10.76 5.41
C TYR A 69 12.16 11.71 6.38
N GLU A 70 12.89 12.34 7.31
CA GLU A 70 12.42 13.45 8.13
C GLU A 70 13.19 14.71 7.81
N PHE A 71 12.48 15.71 7.30
CA PHE A 71 13.00 17.07 7.07
C PHE A 71 12.78 17.91 8.34
N THR A 72 13.87 18.40 8.93
CA THR A 72 13.86 19.03 10.25
C THR A 72 14.89 20.15 10.33
N ALA A 73 14.80 20.99 11.38
CA ALA A 73 15.83 21.98 11.72
C ALA A 73 15.80 22.33 13.22
N ASP A 74 16.94 22.72 13.76
CA ASP A 74 17.08 23.10 15.16
C ASP A 74 16.32 24.36 15.57
N TRP A 75 16.13 25.28 14.63
CA TRP A 75 15.35 26.50 14.85
C TRP A 75 13.83 26.30 14.74
N CYS A 76 13.34 25.11 14.36
CA CYS A 76 11.95 24.79 14.09
C CYS A 76 11.21 24.30 15.36
N PRO A 77 10.34 25.08 16.02
CA PRO A 77 9.64 24.66 17.23
C PRO A 77 8.73 23.43 17.05
N PRO A 78 7.96 23.30 15.93
CA PRO A 78 7.17 22.09 15.68
C PRO A 78 8.03 20.84 15.53
N CYS A 79 9.24 20.95 14.93
CA CYS A 79 10.18 19.84 14.79
C CYS A 79 10.66 19.35 16.16
N LYS A 80 11.04 20.29 17.06
CA LYS A 80 11.40 19.98 18.46
C LYS A 80 10.25 19.31 19.22
N LYS A 81 8.98 19.71 18.95
CA LYS A 81 7.81 19.07 19.53
C LYS A 81 7.68 17.63 19.02
N ARG A 82 7.84 17.39 17.70
CA ARG A 82 7.82 16.06 17.09
C ARG A 82 8.89 15.15 17.70
N GLU A 83 10.11 15.63 17.81
CA GLU A 83 11.23 14.91 18.46
C GLU A 83 10.86 14.46 19.89
N ARG A 84 10.34 15.36 20.72
CA ARG A 84 10.01 15.05 22.11
C ARG A 84 8.83 14.11 22.29
N VAL A 85 7.80 14.23 21.43
CA VAL A 85 6.52 13.51 21.59
C VAL A 85 6.54 12.16 20.90
N TYR A 86 7.06 12.11 19.66
CA TYR A 86 6.96 10.90 18.84
C TYR A 86 8.25 10.11 18.78
N PHE A 87 9.40 10.75 18.52
CA PHE A 87 10.67 10.03 18.37
C PHE A 87 11.31 9.59 19.68
N ARG A 88 10.66 9.87 20.82
CA ARG A 88 10.97 9.30 22.13
C ARG A 88 9.98 8.25 22.61
N ALA A 89 8.88 8.05 21.90
CA ALA A 89 7.91 7.02 22.23
C ALA A 89 8.45 5.62 21.85
N PRO A 90 8.55 4.67 22.79
CA PRO A 90 9.17 3.36 22.53
C PRO A 90 8.53 2.59 21.39
N SER A 91 7.19 2.68 21.24
CA SER A 91 6.46 2.03 20.15
C SER A 91 6.82 2.62 18.78
N VAL A 92 6.97 3.95 18.67
CA VAL A 92 7.35 4.63 17.43
C VAL A 92 8.81 4.32 17.08
N ILE A 93 9.70 4.36 18.08
CA ILE A 93 11.12 4.00 17.88
C ILE A 93 11.24 2.56 17.36
N SER A 94 10.51 1.63 17.99
CA SER A 94 10.53 0.21 17.58
C SER A 94 10.00 0.03 16.16
N GLU A 95 8.87 0.67 15.82
CA GLU A 95 8.28 0.58 14.49
C GLU A 95 9.21 1.14 13.41
N ILE A 96 9.78 2.32 13.65
CA ILE A 96 10.72 2.95 12.70
C ILE A 96 11.99 2.11 12.56
N ASN A 97 12.63 1.74 13.68
CA ASN A 97 13.89 1.01 13.62
C ASN A 97 13.77 -0.40 13.05
N ASN A 98 12.60 -1.03 13.14
CA ASN A 98 12.40 -2.38 12.62
C ASN A 98 12.02 -2.39 11.12
N ASN A 99 11.27 -1.39 10.65
CA ASN A 99 10.67 -1.46 9.32
C ASN A 99 11.27 -0.46 8.32
N PHE A 100 11.96 0.58 8.78
CA PHE A 100 12.44 1.65 7.91
C PHE A 100 13.96 1.85 8.04
N ILE A 101 14.57 2.41 7.01
CA ILE A 101 15.85 3.11 7.10
C ILE A 101 15.47 4.56 7.45
N PRO A 102 15.69 5.00 8.69
CA PRO A 102 15.33 6.37 9.08
C PRO A 102 16.41 7.35 8.65
N VAL A 103 16.06 8.32 7.84
CA VAL A 103 16.97 9.35 7.30
C VAL A 103 16.57 10.69 7.86
N ARG A 104 17.52 11.37 8.52
CA ARG A 104 17.33 12.73 8.98
C ARG A 104 17.95 13.71 7.99
N VAL A 105 17.10 14.55 7.41
CA VAL A 105 17.48 15.62 6.48
C VAL A 105 17.48 16.93 7.26
N ASP A 106 18.68 17.36 7.67
CA ASP A 106 18.86 18.54 8.52
C ASP A 106 18.97 19.81 7.67
N LEU A 107 18.05 20.74 7.92
CA LEU A 107 17.95 22.05 7.25
C LEU A 107 18.29 23.20 8.21
N THR A 108 19.04 22.95 9.29
CA THR A 108 19.30 23.91 10.35
C THR A 108 20.03 25.16 9.84
N ASN A 109 20.96 24.98 8.92
CA ASN A 109 21.73 26.09 8.35
C ASN A 109 21.96 25.90 6.84
N LYS A 110 22.44 26.97 6.19
CA LYS A 110 22.67 26.97 4.75
C LYS A 110 23.68 25.90 4.30
N GLN A 111 24.70 25.63 5.10
CA GLN A 111 25.72 24.63 4.75
C GLN A 111 25.14 23.24 4.67
N LEU A 112 24.26 22.86 5.61
CA LEU A 112 23.58 21.56 5.60
C LEU A 112 22.51 21.47 4.51
N SER A 113 21.73 22.53 4.30
CA SER A 113 20.68 22.55 3.27
C SER A 113 21.22 22.53 1.84
N GLU A 114 22.43 23.05 1.61
CA GLU A 114 23.09 23.09 0.30
C GLU A 114 23.91 21.81 0.00
N LEU A 115 24.03 20.87 0.93
CA LEU A 115 24.67 19.58 0.63
C LEU A 115 23.95 18.89 -0.56
N PRO A 116 24.69 18.35 -1.53
CA PRO A 116 24.08 17.80 -2.76
C PRO A 116 22.98 16.79 -2.52
N ALA A 117 23.17 15.86 -1.58
CA ALA A 117 22.16 14.86 -1.24
C ALA A 117 20.94 15.48 -0.53
N THR A 118 21.13 16.46 0.36
CA THR A 118 20.06 17.20 1.02
C THR A 118 19.22 17.97 0.01
N LYS A 119 19.90 18.74 -0.86
CA LYS A 119 19.24 19.54 -1.89
C LYS A 119 18.46 18.63 -2.87
N ALA A 120 19.04 17.55 -3.33
CA ALA A 120 18.36 16.61 -4.21
C ALA A 120 17.08 16.02 -3.58
N LEU A 121 17.07 15.78 -2.27
CA LEU A 121 15.89 15.29 -1.56
C LEU A 121 14.83 16.39 -1.36
N THR A 122 15.24 17.62 -1.02
CA THR A 122 14.30 18.75 -0.88
C THR A 122 13.61 19.05 -2.21
N ASP A 123 14.35 19.08 -3.31
CA ASP A 123 13.84 19.30 -4.65
C ASP A 123 12.93 18.14 -5.10
N LYS A 124 13.36 16.89 -4.88
CA LYS A 124 12.60 15.68 -5.25
C LYS A 124 11.23 15.61 -4.57
N PHE A 125 11.15 15.99 -3.30
CA PHE A 125 9.92 15.87 -2.52
C PHE A 125 9.16 17.18 -2.37
N ASP A 126 9.59 18.24 -3.05
CA ASP A 126 8.97 19.56 -3.05
C ASP A 126 8.72 20.05 -1.61
N VAL A 127 9.81 20.18 -0.83
CA VAL A 127 9.74 20.47 0.60
C VAL A 127 9.55 21.97 0.82
N GLU A 128 8.31 22.39 0.98
CA GLU A 128 7.93 23.80 1.20
C GLU A 128 7.95 24.20 2.67
N SER A 129 7.78 23.24 3.58
CA SER A 129 7.69 23.50 5.03
C SER A 129 8.18 22.31 5.86
N ILE A 130 8.60 22.59 7.10
CA ILE A 130 9.04 21.57 8.08
C ILE A 130 8.28 21.75 9.40
N PRO A 131 8.08 20.65 10.17
CA PRO A 131 8.56 19.29 9.95
C PRO A 131 7.78 18.59 8.83
N TYR A 132 8.48 17.80 8.01
CA TYR A 132 7.86 17.03 6.95
C TYR A 132 8.48 15.63 6.89
N CYS A 133 7.63 14.61 6.73
CA CYS A 133 8.07 13.24 6.57
C CYS A 133 7.58 12.64 5.27
N VAL A 134 8.46 11.89 4.62
CA VAL A 134 8.16 11.14 3.39
C VAL A 134 8.60 9.70 3.56
N VAL A 135 7.75 8.77 3.16
CA VAL A 135 8.09 7.35 3.06
C VAL A 135 8.25 6.96 1.60
N THR A 136 9.36 6.29 1.30
CA THR A 136 9.59 5.70 -0.02
C THR A 136 9.90 4.22 0.10
N LEU A 137 9.80 3.50 -1.01
CA LEU A 137 10.51 2.22 -1.17
C LEU A 137 12.01 2.48 -1.25
N ALA A 138 12.84 1.46 -0.96
CA ALA A 138 14.29 1.51 -1.16
C ALA A 138 14.66 1.79 -2.64
N SER A 139 13.78 1.46 -3.59
CA SER A 139 13.91 1.80 -5.01
C SER A 139 13.61 3.27 -5.33
N GLY A 140 13.20 4.08 -4.35
CA GLY A 140 12.98 5.51 -4.49
C GLY A 140 11.55 5.95 -4.81
N GLN A 141 10.61 5.02 -5.06
CA GLN A 141 9.20 5.34 -5.27
C GLN A 141 8.58 5.85 -3.97
N LYS A 142 7.89 7.00 -4.04
CA LYS A 142 7.12 7.55 -2.92
C LYS A 142 5.94 6.64 -2.60
N VAL A 143 5.77 6.34 -1.31
CA VAL A 143 4.67 5.55 -0.76
C VAL A 143 3.65 6.45 -0.07
N ASP A 144 4.14 7.36 0.77
CA ASP A 144 3.29 8.21 1.61
C ASP A 144 4.04 9.47 2.05
N ASP A 145 3.29 10.48 2.53
CA ASP A 145 3.85 11.63 3.22
C ASP A 145 2.88 12.15 4.30
N ASP A 146 3.38 12.99 5.20
CA ASP A 146 2.58 13.55 6.30
C ASP A 146 2.11 15.00 6.05
N ARG A 147 2.19 15.49 4.81
CA ARG A 147 1.87 16.90 4.44
C ARG A 147 0.46 17.32 4.87
N TYR A 148 -0.50 16.41 4.80
CA TYR A 148 -1.91 16.67 5.13
C TYR A 148 -2.40 15.95 6.39
N SER A 149 -1.48 15.40 7.19
CA SER A 149 -1.83 14.57 8.34
C SER A 149 -1.93 15.33 9.67
N PHE A 150 -2.27 16.61 9.65
CA PHE A 150 -2.40 17.43 10.86
C PHE A 150 -3.35 16.85 11.93
N HIS A 151 -4.23 15.90 11.55
CA HIS A 151 -5.19 15.25 12.43
C HIS A 151 -4.87 13.79 12.76
N GLN A 152 -3.84 13.20 12.18
CA GLN A 152 -3.42 11.84 12.50
C GLN A 152 -2.26 11.86 13.50
N LYS A 153 -2.30 10.93 14.46
CA LYS A 153 -1.13 10.69 15.29
C LYS A 153 0.01 10.23 14.39
N PHE A 154 1.21 10.75 14.59
CA PHE A 154 2.39 10.37 13.81
C PHE A 154 2.66 8.85 13.86
N SER A 155 2.33 8.20 15.00
CA SER A 155 2.35 6.73 15.11
C SER A 155 1.51 6.03 14.05
N ASP A 156 0.33 6.57 13.77
CA ASP A 156 -0.60 5.98 12.78
C ASP A 156 -0.07 6.19 11.35
N PHE A 157 0.57 7.35 11.09
CA PHE A 157 1.25 7.60 9.81
C PHE A 157 2.32 6.53 9.54
N VAL A 158 3.21 6.25 10.50
CA VAL A 158 4.29 5.27 10.33
C VAL A 158 3.75 3.86 10.05
N VAL A 159 2.74 3.42 10.80
CA VAL A 159 2.10 2.10 10.60
C VAL A 159 1.39 2.04 9.24
N LYS A 160 0.56 3.03 8.91
CA LYS A 160 -0.20 3.07 7.66
C LYS A 160 0.70 3.17 6.42
N SER A 161 1.83 3.88 6.51
CA SER A 161 2.78 3.95 5.40
C SER A 161 3.35 2.59 5.03
N LYS A 162 3.54 1.69 6.01
CA LYS A 162 3.93 0.31 5.76
C LYS A 162 2.83 -0.44 4.99
N GLU A 163 1.58 -0.34 5.41
CA GLU A 163 0.45 -0.95 4.72
C GLU A 163 0.30 -0.41 3.28
N ARG A 164 0.45 0.90 3.09
CA ARG A 164 0.41 1.57 1.78
C ARG A 164 1.58 1.18 0.85
N SER A 165 2.66 0.60 1.38
CA SER A 165 3.76 0.11 0.55
C SER A 165 3.38 -1.09 -0.30
N HIS A 166 2.45 -1.93 0.15
CA HIS A 166 2.05 -3.14 -0.56
C HIS A 166 1.43 -2.88 -1.94
N PRO A 167 0.44 -2.00 -2.09
CA PRO A 167 -0.07 -1.65 -3.42
C PRO A 167 0.99 -1.06 -4.35
N VAL A 168 1.93 -0.26 -3.83
CA VAL A 168 3.03 0.30 -4.64
C VAL A 168 3.96 -0.81 -5.13
N LYS A 169 4.34 -1.76 -4.26
CA LYS A 169 5.15 -2.93 -4.64
C LYS A 169 4.43 -3.80 -5.68
N ALA A 170 3.13 -4.02 -5.51
CA ALA A 170 2.33 -4.78 -6.47
C ALA A 170 2.32 -4.12 -7.86
N LYS A 171 2.15 -2.80 -7.94
CA LYS A 171 2.18 -2.03 -9.20
C LYS A 171 3.54 -2.13 -9.88
N LEU A 172 4.64 -2.00 -9.14
CA LEU A 172 6.00 -2.15 -9.68
C LEU A 172 6.28 -3.57 -10.19
N ALA A 173 5.81 -4.59 -9.49
CA ALA A 173 5.95 -5.98 -9.92
C ALA A 173 5.13 -6.24 -11.20
N LEU A 174 3.90 -5.71 -11.29
CA LEU A 174 3.07 -5.79 -12.50
C LEU A 174 3.78 -5.14 -13.71
N VAL A 175 4.34 -3.95 -13.54
CA VAL A 175 5.10 -3.25 -14.60
C VAL A 175 6.28 -4.08 -15.11
N ARG A 176 6.94 -4.85 -14.22
CA ARG A 176 8.07 -5.74 -14.58
C ARG A 176 7.63 -7.08 -15.16
N GLY A 177 6.33 -7.35 -15.26
CA GLY A 177 5.79 -8.64 -15.68
C GLY A 177 5.88 -9.75 -14.62
N ASP A 178 6.25 -9.43 -13.38
CA ASP A 178 6.30 -10.38 -12.26
C ASP A 178 4.92 -10.45 -11.58
N TYR A 179 3.99 -11.13 -12.23
CA TYR A 179 2.61 -11.21 -11.78
C TYR A 179 2.44 -11.99 -10.47
N GLN A 180 3.33 -12.96 -10.19
CA GLN A 180 3.32 -13.71 -8.93
C GLN A 180 3.76 -12.83 -7.76
N ALA A 181 4.81 -12.03 -7.93
CA ALA A 181 5.20 -11.07 -6.91
C ALA A 181 4.13 -9.99 -6.74
N ALA A 182 3.51 -9.50 -7.83
CA ALA A 182 2.46 -8.50 -7.76
C ALA A 182 1.27 -8.97 -6.90
N ILE A 183 0.74 -10.17 -7.15
CA ILE A 183 -0.43 -10.66 -6.40
C ILE A 183 -0.10 -11.00 -4.94
N LYS A 184 1.15 -11.36 -4.65
CA LYS A 184 1.62 -11.64 -3.28
C LYS A 184 1.64 -10.39 -2.39
N GLU A 185 1.89 -9.23 -2.97
CA GLU A 185 1.87 -7.95 -2.24
C GLU A 185 0.45 -7.43 -1.96
N LEU A 186 -0.58 -7.98 -2.61
CA LEU A 186 -1.96 -7.55 -2.40
C LEU A 186 -2.57 -8.23 -1.18
N SER A 187 -3.41 -7.49 -0.44
CA SER A 187 -4.11 -8.03 0.72
C SER A 187 -5.10 -9.12 0.29
N LYS A 188 -5.34 -10.09 1.20
CA LYS A 188 -6.35 -11.12 0.96
C LYS A 188 -7.74 -10.53 0.81
N GLU A 189 -8.03 -9.47 1.53
CA GLU A 189 -9.30 -8.74 1.49
C GLU A 189 -9.52 -8.10 0.11
N LEU A 190 -8.49 -7.49 -0.46
CA LEU A 190 -8.56 -6.89 -1.80
C LEU A 190 -8.76 -7.97 -2.88
N ILE A 191 -8.00 -9.08 -2.81
CA ILE A 191 -8.13 -10.20 -3.75
C ILE A 191 -9.51 -10.87 -3.61
N ALA A 192 -10.01 -11.03 -2.38
CA ALA A 192 -11.31 -11.62 -2.12
C ALA A 192 -12.50 -10.68 -2.45
N GLY A 193 -12.24 -9.40 -2.74
CA GLY A 193 -13.27 -8.40 -2.99
C GLY A 193 -13.97 -7.88 -1.73
N ASP A 194 -13.35 -8.03 -0.55
CA ASP A 194 -13.92 -7.60 0.73
C ASP A 194 -13.74 -6.11 1.02
N LEU A 195 -13.31 -5.32 0.03
CA LEU A 195 -13.16 -3.87 0.11
C LEU A 195 -14.15 -3.14 -0.79
N ALA A 196 -14.60 -1.96 -0.34
CA ALA A 196 -15.40 -1.08 -1.18
C ALA A 196 -14.52 -0.45 -2.27
N VAL A 197 -15.01 -0.44 -3.51
CA VAL A 197 -14.33 0.17 -4.65
C VAL A 197 -14.89 1.56 -4.89
N THR A 198 -14.23 2.57 -4.39
CA THR A 198 -14.50 3.96 -4.75
C THR A 198 -13.69 4.35 -5.99
N ARG A 199 -13.84 5.60 -6.46
CA ARG A 199 -13.03 6.11 -7.59
C ARG A 199 -11.54 6.00 -7.35
N TYR A 200 -11.12 6.08 -6.08
CA TYR A 200 -9.70 6.11 -5.68
C TYR A 200 -9.10 4.70 -5.53
N GLU A 201 -9.91 3.72 -5.15
CA GLU A 201 -9.50 2.32 -5.05
C GLU A 201 -9.68 1.55 -6.37
N CYS A 202 -10.28 2.18 -7.40
CA CYS A 202 -10.57 1.51 -8.66
C CYS A 202 -9.31 1.02 -9.39
N ALA A 203 -8.21 1.76 -9.32
CA ALA A 203 -6.96 1.32 -9.96
C ALA A 203 -6.45 0.00 -9.36
N ASP A 204 -6.51 -0.15 -8.02
CA ASP A 204 -6.11 -1.38 -7.34
C ASP A 204 -7.07 -2.54 -7.66
N TYR A 205 -8.38 -2.26 -7.73
CA TYR A 205 -9.39 -3.23 -8.17
C TYR A 205 -9.14 -3.72 -9.60
N LEU A 206 -8.87 -2.83 -10.55
CA LEU A 206 -8.57 -3.17 -11.94
C LEU A 206 -7.27 -3.98 -12.04
N MET A 207 -6.27 -3.66 -11.23
CA MET A 207 -5.02 -4.41 -11.15
C MET A 207 -5.28 -5.84 -10.64
N VAL A 208 -6.06 -6.02 -9.57
CA VAL A 208 -6.42 -7.35 -9.07
C VAL A 208 -7.14 -8.16 -10.14
N HIS A 209 -8.15 -7.60 -10.80
CA HIS A 209 -8.86 -8.26 -11.90
C HIS A 209 -7.88 -8.70 -13.00
N HIS A 210 -7.00 -7.80 -13.42
CA HIS A 210 -6.01 -8.08 -14.46
C HIS A 210 -5.06 -9.23 -14.06
N LEU A 211 -4.55 -9.22 -12.83
CA LEU A 211 -3.66 -10.26 -12.30
C LEU A 211 -4.36 -11.61 -12.17
N LEU A 212 -5.60 -11.66 -11.67
CA LEU A 212 -6.35 -12.91 -11.57
C LEU A 212 -6.55 -13.57 -12.94
N VAL A 213 -6.84 -12.77 -13.97
CA VAL A 213 -6.97 -13.28 -15.35
C VAL A 213 -5.62 -13.79 -15.89
N LEU A 214 -4.53 -13.04 -15.73
CA LEU A 214 -3.21 -13.43 -16.21
C LEU A 214 -2.65 -14.69 -15.51
N LEU A 215 -3.02 -14.90 -14.25
CA LEU A 215 -2.60 -16.04 -13.44
C LEU A 215 -3.54 -17.26 -13.57
N ASN A 216 -4.46 -17.27 -14.54
CA ASN A 216 -5.46 -18.31 -14.75
C ASN A 216 -6.35 -18.60 -13.52
N ARG A 217 -6.63 -17.56 -12.71
CA ARG A 217 -7.50 -17.61 -11.52
C ARG A 217 -8.90 -17.08 -11.82
N GLN A 218 -9.46 -17.37 -13.01
CA GLN A 218 -10.76 -16.86 -13.47
C GLN A 218 -11.91 -17.22 -12.54
N SER A 219 -11.85 -18.36 -11.85
CA SER A 219 -12.85 -18.75 -10.85
C SER A 219 -12.99 -17.78 -9.67
N GLU A 220 -11.97 -16.94 -9.43
CA GLU A 220 -11.97 -15.95 -8.36
C GLU A 220 -12.47 -14.57 -8.83
N VAL A 221 -12.47 -14.32 -10.14
CA VAL A 221 -12.83 -13.01 -10.71
C VAL A 221 -14.27 -12.63 -10.40
N GLU A 222 -15.23 -13.47 -10.74
CA GLU A 222 -16.66 -13.16 -10.55
C GLU A 222 -17.03 -13.04 -9.05
N PRO A 223 -16.61 -13.94 -8.16
CA PRO A 223 -16.82 -13.76 -6.72
C PRO A 223 -16.21 -12.45 -6.17
N MET A 224 -15.01 -12.08 -6.61
CA MET A 224 -14.36 -10.82 -6.22
C MET A 224 -15.18 -9.62 -6.69
N MET A 225 -15.63 -9.61 -7.95
CA MET A 225 -16.44 -8.52 -8.52
C MET A 225 -17.77 -8.34 -7.79
N GLN A 226 -18.48 -9.44 -7.49
CA GLN A 226 -19.76 -9.41 -6.78
C GLN A 226 -19.62 -8.92 -5.35
N LYS A 227 -18.61 -9.39 -4.63
CA LYS A 227 -18.34 -8.95 -3.25
C LYS A 227 -17.94 -7.48 -3.19
N SER A 228 -17.02 -7.04 -4.06
CA SER A 228 -16.61 -5.64 -4.15
C SER A 228 -17.80 -4.73 -4.45
N PHE A 229 -18.70 -5.13 -5.33
CA PHE A 229 -19.91 -4.37 -5.62
C PHE A 229 -20.83 -4.27 -4.38
N ALA A 230 -21.05 -5.38 -3.67
CA ALA A 230 -21.86 -5.40 -2.45
C ALA A 230 -21.25 -4.53 -1.35
N LYS A 231 -19.93 -4.59 -1.15
CA LYS A 231 -19.20 -3.74 -0.20
C LYS A 231 -19.28 -2.26 -0.56
N THR A 232 -19.19 -1.94 -1.85
CA THR A 232 -19.33 -0.58 -2.35
C THR A 232 -20.75 -0.05 -2.11
N ALA A 233 -21.77 -0.88 -2.37
CA ALA A 233 -23.15 -0.53 -2.10
C ALA A 233 -23.38 -0.25 -0.59
N ASP A 234 -22.81 -1.08 0.29
CA ASP A 234 -22.89 -0.88 1.73
C ASP A 234 -22.14 0.39 2.19
N TYR A 235 -20.96 0.65 1.62
CA TYR A 235 -20.18 1.86 1.90
C TYR A 235 -20.98 3.13 1.57
N TYR A 236 -21.70 3.16 0.43
CA TYR A 236 -22.43 4.33 0.00
C TYR A 236 -23.82 4.52 0.63
N LYS A 237 -24.36 3.53 1.35
CA LYS A 237 -25.66 3.67 2.10
C LYS A 237 -25.71 4.87 3.05
N ARG A 238 -24.55 5.36 3.50
CA ARG A 238 -24.44 6.52 4.40
C ARG A 238 -24.44 7.88 3.70
N TYR A 239 -24.44 7.88 2.38
CA TYR A 239 -24.46 9.09 1.56
C TYR A 239 -25.87 9.33 1.02
N ASP A 240 -26.08 10.49 0.39
CA ASP A 240 -27.34 10.76 -0.29
C ASP A 240 -27.56 9.77 -1.47
N GLU A 241 -28.84 9.59 -1.82
CA GLU A 241 -29.26 8.58 -2.80
C GLU A 241 -28.65 8.82 -4.19
N ASP A 242 -28.59 10.09 -4.62
CA ASP A 242 -28.07 10.43 -5.95
C ASP A 242 -26.56 10.15 -6.08
N LYS A 243 -25.77 10.46 -5.05
CA LYS A 243 -24.32 10.16 -5.01
C LYS A 243 -24.07 8.66 -4.96
N SER A 244 -24.87 7.95 -4.14
CA SER A 244 -24.80 6.51 -4.01
C SER A 244 -25.10 5.81 -5.35
N LYS A 245 -26.19 6.21 -5.99
CA LYS A 245 -26.59 5.71 -7.30
C LYS A 245 -25.52 5.96 -8.36
N ALA A 246 -25.01 7.20 -8.47
CA ALA A 246 -24.00 7.55 -9.46
C ALA A 246 -22.70 6.72 -9.30
N ALA A 247 -22.26 6.45 -8.05
CA ALA A 247 -21.09 5.65 -7.77
C ALA A 247 -21.29 4.16 -8.13
N LEU A 248 -22.47 3.62 -7.83
CA LEU A 248 -22.82 2.22 -8.14
C LEU A 248 -23.03 2.00 -9.62
N ASP A 249 -23.69 2.91 -10.33
CA ASP A 249 -23.87 2.84 -11.77
C ASP A 249 -22.50 2.85 -12.48
N TRP A 250 -21.58 3.72 -12.06
CA TRP A 250 -20.23 3.76 -12.58
C TRP A 250 -19.45 2.44 -12.37
N LEU A 251 -19.48 1.86 -11.14
CA LEU A 251 -18.83 0.56 -10.89
C LEU A 251 -19.49 -0.58 -11.66
N LYS A 252 -20.81 -0.51 -11.88
CA LYS A 252 -21.54 -1.45 -12.71
C LYS A 252 -21.07 -1.39 -14.17
N ASP A 253 -20.84 -0.19 -14.71
CA ASP A 253 -20.30 -0.01 -16.06
C ASP A 253 -18.87 -0.59 -16.18
N ILE A 254 -17.99 -0.33 -15.21
CA ILE A 254 -16.66 -0.96 -15.13
C ILE A 254 -16.79 -2.49 -15.14
N ASN A 255 -17.65 -3.06 -14.31
CA ASN A 255 -17.84 -4.51 -14.24
C ASN A 255 -18.43 -5.09 -15.55
N SER A 256 -19.35 -4.38 -16.20
CA SER A 256 -19.90 -4.78 -17.49
C SER A 256 -18.85 -4.76 -18.59
N TYR A 257 -17.95 -3.77 -18.55
CA TYR A 257 -16.81 -3.71 -19.47
C TYR A 257 -15.82 -4.87 -19.25
N LEU A 258 -15.47 -5.17 -18.00
CA LEU A 258 -14.56 -6.27 -17.67
C LEU A 258 -15.11 -7.64 -18.08
N ARG A 259 -16.44 -7.79 -18.16
CA ARG A 259 -17.14 -8.96 -18.70
C ARG A 259 -17.29 -8.95 -20.23
N GLY A 260 -16.85 -7.88 -20.90
CA GLY A 260 -17.01 -7.72 -22.37
C GLY A 260 -18.45 -7.42 -22.82
N GLN A 261 -19.31 -6.93 -21.93
CA GLN A 261 -20.73 -6.64 -22.21
C GLN A 261 -20.94 -5.26 -22.82
N ILE A 262 -20.00 -4.33 -22.63
CA ILE A 262 -20.03 -3.00 -23.23
C ILE A 262 -18.70 -2.67 -23.89
N SER A 263 -18.73 -1.78 -24.89
CA SER A 263 -17.56 -1.33 -25.64
C SER A 263 -16.77 -0.24 -24.93
N ASP A 264 -15.52 0.02 -25.36
CA ASP A 264 -14.67 1.13 -24.91
C ASP A 264 -15.44 2.47 -24.96
N LYS A 265 -16.16 2.73 -26.05
CA LYS A 265 -16.94 3.96 -26.24
C LYS A 265 -18.08 4.10 -25.22
N GLN A 266 -18.80 3.02 -24.94
CA GLN A 266 -19.89 3.02 -23.96
C GLN A 266 -19.35 3.22 -22.54
N LEU A 267 -18.25 2.57 -22.19
CA LEU A 267 -17.59 2.76 -20.90
C LEU A 267 -17.19 4.23 -20.66
N ILE A 268 -16.53 4.86 -21.64
CA ILE A 268 -16.09 6.25 -21.54
C ILE A 268 -17.29 7.22 -21.46
N ALA A 269 -18.38 6.93 -22.20
CA ALA A 269 -19.57 7.76 -22.19
C ALA A 269 -20.31 7.76 -20.85
N GLY A 270 -20.18 6.69 -20.04
CA GLY A 270 -20.73 6.60 -18.68
C GLY A 270 -19.96 7.42 -17.64
N ALA A 271 -18.71 7.81 -17.93
CA ALA A 271 -17.83 8.52 -16.99
C ALA A 271 -18.22 9.99 -16.81
N LYS A 272 -18.59 10.37 -15.58
CA LYS A 272 -19.04 11.75 -15.27
C LYS A 272 -17.91 12.68 -14.82
N TYR A 273 -16.86 12.14 -14.24
CA TYR A 273 -15.75 12.92 -13.66
C TYR A 273 -14.42 12.55 -14.32
N GLU A 274 -13.44 13.43 -14.24
CA GLU A 274 -12.10 13.18 -14.81
C GLU A 274 -11.45 11.90 -14.24
N GLN A 275 -11.62 11.65 -12.92
CA GLN A 275 -11.13 10.42 -12.31
C GLN A 275 -11.85 9.17 -12.83
N ASP A 276 -13.16 9.26 -13.11
CA ASP A 276 -13.91 8.15 -13.70
C ASP A 276 -13.36 7.85 -15.11
N LYS A 277 -13.09 8.88 -15.91
CA LYS A 277 -12.48 8.74 -17.25
C LYS A 277 -11.07 8.14 -17.16
N ALA A 278 -10.24 8.57 -16.20
CA ALA A 278 -8.94 7.98 -15.98
C ALA A 278 -9.03 6.47 -15.71
N ASN A 279 -9.93 6.07 -14.83
CA ASN A 279 -10.18 4.66 -14.53
C ASN A 279 -10.71 3.87 -15.72
N CYS A 280 -11.58 4.48 -16.55
CA CYS A 280 -12.04 3.85 -17.81
C CYS A 280 -10.87 3.60 -18.77
N TYR A 281 -10.01 4.59 -18.99
CA TYR A 281 -8.83 4.42 -19.84
C TYR A 281 -7.81 3.43 -19.27
N LEU A 282 -7.65 3.35 -17.95
CA LEU A 282 -6.84 2.31 -17.31
C LEU A 282 -7.43 0.91 -17.58
N ALA A 283 -8.74 0.72 -17.39
CA ALA A 283 -9.43 -0.54 -17.69
C ALA A 283 -9.24 -0.96 -19.15
N ILE A 284 -9.40 -0.03 -20.09
CA ILE A 284 -9.19 -0.25 -21.53
C ILE A 284 -7.73 -0.65 -21.79
N GLY A 285 -6.77 0.10 -21.25
CA GLY A 285 -5.35 -0.17 -21.43
C GLY A 285 -4.94 -1.57 -20.94
N LEU A 286 -5.37 -1.95 -19.74
CA LEU A 286 -5.14 -3.28 -19.18
C LEU A 286 -5.83 -4.38 -20.01
N SER A 287 -7.03 -4.14 -20.55
CA SER A 287 -7.73 -5.07 -21.43
C SER A 287 -6.99 -5.25 -22.75
N LYS A 288 -6.52 -4.17 -23.38
CA LYS A 288 -5.73 -4.20 -24.63
C LYS A 288 -4.38 -4.90 -24.44
N LEU A 289 -3.74 -4.74 -23.27
CA LEU A 289 -2.52 -5.50 -22.94
C LEU A 289 -2.79 -7.01 -22.95
N ARG A 290 -3.89 -7.47 -22.34
CA ARG A 290 -4.25 -8.89 -22.30
C ARG A 290 -4.51 -9.46 -23.70
N SER A 291 -5.09 -8.67 -24.60
CA SER A 291 -5.36 -9.08 -25.99
C SER A 291 -4.14 -8.96 -26.92
N GLY A 292 -2.98 -8.49 -26.43
CA GLY A 292 -1.79 -8.29 -27.24
C GLY A 292 -1.79 -7.01 -28.09
N ALA A 293 -2.82 -6.16 -27.97
CA ALA A 293 -2.94 -4.90 -28.70
C ALA A 293 -2.08 -3.79 -28.09
N LYS A 294 -0.75 -3.95 -28.10
CA LYS A 294 0.24 -3.09 -27.42
C LYS A 294 0.07 -1.60 -27.77
N SER A 295 -0.06 -1.25 -29.05
CA SER A 295 -0.18 0.16 -29.46
C SER A 295 -1.45 0.83 -28.95
N GLU A 296 -2.57 0.11 -28.91
CA GLU A 296 -3.84 0.60 -28.37
C GLU A 296 -3.79 0.72 -26.84
N ALA A 297 -3.12 -0.25 -26.19
CA ALA A 297 -2.88 -0.24 -24.76
C ALA A 297 -2.08 1.02 -24.33
N ILE A 298 -0.97 1.32 -25.01
CA ILE A 298 -0.15 2.50 -24.76
C ILE A 298 -0.99 3.78 -24.89
N LYS A 299 -1.79 3.92 -25.95
CA LYS A 299 -2.65 5.10 -26.14
C LYS A 299 -3.64 5.27 -24.99
N ALA A 300 -4.30 4.20 -24.58
CA ALA A 300 -5.27 4.24 -23.48
C ALA A 300 -4.60 4.55 -22.15
N LEU A 301 -3.46 3.92 -21.84
CA LEU A 301 -2.70 4.18 -20.61
C LEU A 301 -2.15 5.60 -20.55
N HIS A 302 -1.71 6.18 -21.67
CA HIS A 302 -1.35 7.59 -21.75
C HIS A 302 -2.51 8.52 -21.38
N GLN A 303 -3.71 8.24 -21.89
CA GLN A 303 -4.90 9.03 -21.52
C GLN A 303 -5.23 8.88 -20.03
N ALA A 304 -5.11 7.67 -19.48
CA ALA A 304 -5.29 7.43 -18.05
C ALA A 304 -4.29 8.26 -17.22
N ALA A 305 -2.99 8.25 -17.57
CA ALA A 305 -1.96 9.00 -16.88
C ALA A 305 -2.21 10.51 -16.92
N VAL A 306 -2.53 11.06 -18.09
CA VAL A 306 -2.83 12.50 -18.27
C VAL A 306 -4.05 12.94 -17.43
N LEU A 307 -5.10 12.14 -17.38
CA LEU A 307 -6.29 12.45 -16.59
C LEU A 307 -6.04 12.27 -15.08
N SER A 308 -5.29 11.25 -14.70
CA SER A 308 -4.92 11.00 -13.30
C SER A 308 -4.03 12.11 -12.74
N SER A 309 -3.11 12.69 -13.53
CA SER A 309 -2.25 13.79 -13.09
C SER A 309 -3.01 15.08 -12.76
N LYS A 310 -4.20 15.26 -13.34
CA LYS A 310 -5.11 16.38 -13.06
C LYS A 310 -6.00 16.14 -11.84
N SER A 311 -6.01 14.93 -11.33
CA SER A 311 -6.82 14.53 -10.18
C SER A 311 -6.01 14.64 -8.89
N TYR A 312 -6.70 14.72 -7.75
CA TYR A 312 -6.10 14.77 -6.42
C TYR A 312 -5.23 13.53 -6.08
N ARG A 313 -5.46 12.39 -6.75
CA ARG A 313 -4.67 11.16 -6.62
C ARG A 313 -4.40 10.56 -7.99
N SER A 314 -3.13 10.39 -8.34
CA SER A 314 -2.74 9.57 -9.48
C SER A 314 -3.04 8.10 -9.22
N ASP A 315 -3.32 7.32 -10.26
CA ASP A 315 -3.49 5.86 -10.13
C ASP A 315 -2.17 5.14 -9.79
N GLY A 316 -1.03 5.82 -9.99
CA GLY A 316 0.32 5.29 -9.73
C GLY A 316 0.69 4.07 -10.56
N LEU A 317 -0.07 3.75 -11.62
CA LEU A 317 0.10 2.58 -12.46
C LEU A 317 0.24 2.90 -13.94
N SER A 318 -0.58 3.82 -14.48
CA SER A 318 -0.66 4.08 -15.92
C SER A 318 0.66 4.59 -16.50
N GLU A 319 1.28 5.59 -15.87
CA GLU A 319 2.55 6.16 -16.35
C GLU A 319 3.71 5.15 -16.32
N PRO A 320 3.99 4.42 -15.23
CA PRO A 320 5.01 3.39 -15.21
C PRO A 320 4.77 2.25 -16.22
N LEU A 321 3.51 1.89 -16.48
CA LEU A 321 3.18 0.90 -17.52
C LEU A 321 3.53 1.41 -18.92
N VAL A 322 3.20 2.66 -19.23
CA VAL A 322 3.57 3.29 -20.51
C VAL A 322 5.08 3.27 -20.70
N GLU A 323 5.84 3.79 -19.72
CA GLU A 323 7.31 3.79 -19.76
C GLU A 323 7.92 2.40 -19.98
N SER A 324 7.32 1.37 -19.35
CA SER A 324 7.77 -0.01 -19.51
C SER A 324 7.46 -0.60 -20.88
N LEU A 325 6.36 -0.16 -21.50
CA LEU A 325 5.91 -0.66 -22.79
C LEU A 325 6.61 0.03 -23.97
N GLU A 326 7.09 1.24 -23.79
CA GLU A 326 7.80 2.01 -24.83
C GLU A 326 9.28 1.64 -24.96
N LYS A 327 9.84 0.97 -23.95
CA LYS A 327 11.21 0.38 -23.98
C LYS A 327 11.22 -0.95 -24.72
#